data_1403f8eb2bfcf3c665f5852f55679f13
#
_entry.id   1403f8eb2bfcf3c665f5852f55679f13
#
_cell.length_a   1.000
_cell.length_b   1.000
_cell.length_c   1.000
_cell.angle_alpha   90.00
_cell.angle_beta   90.00
_cell.angle_gamma   90.00
#
_symmetry.space_group_name_H-M   'P 1'
#
loop_
_entity.id
_entity.type
_entity.pdbx_description
1 polymer ?
#
loop_
_entity_poly.entity_id
_entity_poly.type
_entity_poly.pdbx_seq_one_letter_code
_entity_poly.pdbx_strand_id
1 'polypeptide(L)'
;LRKIKNIVAIATVAVMAFSMAGCKMIEKTPEAIQKTVLAKVGGDKITMADVNSELQADIDYLIETYGEDYENNIDDTLKAKLKSARQSVLEQLVDNKVLITKGTELGYIPSDEELATEIETERQNFVKAYGGEDKLKEALEHYGMSDEKFNSFLENLVKVQKVTEAITKDVTVTDEDIETYYNENIEDYTKKAGANAKHILFKTEEEAKAAKDKINSGEATFDDIYAEYEANATSRTFPLSEDLGYVENEQENFDTDFLAGFKVLKEGEISDPVQSSFGYHIIKVEGVQAEDTVTPLDEVKDTIKSTLESQKKEEVYNSTLEQWKKDLNVKLYEDRL
;
A
#
# COMPACT_ATOMS: atom_id res chain seq x y z
N LEU A 1 -7.46 -10.41 -7.45
CA LEU A 1 -6.37 -11.24 -6.88
C LEU A 1 -5.36 -10.41 -6.03
N ARG A 2 -5.30 -9.07 -6.21
CA ARG A 2 -4.37 -8.21 -5.45
C ARG A 2 -4.92 -7.78 -4.07
N LYS A 3 -6.23 -7.86 -3.84
CA LYS A 3 -6.89 -7.39 -2.60
C LYS A 3 -6.88 -8.38 -1.43
N ILE A 4 -6.67 -9.67 -1.68
CA ILE A 4 -6.65 -10.70 -0.62
C ILE A 4 -5.30 -10.77 0.11
N LYS A 5 -4.20 -10.27 -0.49
CA LYS A 5 -2.86 -10.27 0.13
C LYS A 5 -2.63 -9.19 1.20
N ASN A 6 -3.56 -8.26 1.40
CA ASN A 6 -3.37 -7.13 2.32
C ASN A 6 -4.01 -7.31 3.70
N ILE A 7 -4.55 -8.49 4.02
CA ILE A 7 -5.15 -8.77 5.34
C ILE A 7 -4.08 -9.10 6.40
N VAL A 8 -2.83 -9.33 5.99
CA VAL A 8 -1.70 -9.58 6.92
C VAL A 8 -0.55 -8.63 6.58
N ALA A 9 -0.72 -7.35 6.85
CA ALA A 9 0.39 -6.39 6.85
C ALA A 9 0.51 -5.77 8.24
N ILE A 10 1.44 -6.30 9.04
CA ILE A 10 1.88 -5.71 10.30
C ILE A 10 2.53 -4.35 9.99
N ALA A 11 1.85 -3.27 10.34
CA ALA A 11 2.40 -1.92 10.21
C ALA A 11 3.45 -1.69 11.31
N THR A 12 4.69 -1.47 10.90
CA THR A 12 5.79 -1.04 11.78
C THR A 12 5.66 0.46 12.07
N VAL A 13 5.39 0.84 13.31
CA VAL A 13 5.44 2.25 13.77
C VAL A 13 6.41 2.36 14.95
N ALA A 14 7.24 3.40 14.91
CA ALA A 14 8.30 3.71 15.86
C ALA A 14 7.78 4.26 17.20
N VAL A 15 8.45 3.88 18.29
CA VAL A 15 8.12 4.15 19.69
C VAL A 15 8.84 5.39 20.22
N MET A 16 8.14 6.21 21.02
CA MET A 16 8.76 7.05 22.06
C MET A 16 8.29 6.62 23.45
N ALA A 17 9.26 6.41 24.34
CA ALA A 17 9.06 5.99 25.71
C ALA A 17 8.75 7.16 26.65
N PHE A 18 7.83 6.95 27.59
CA PHE A 18 7.80 7.68 28.87
C PHE A 18 7.56 6.70 30.02
N SER A 19 8.48 6.75 30.98
CA SER A 19 8.45 6.01 32.22
C SER A 19 7.56 6.69 33.26
N MET A 20 6.76 5.93 33.99
CA MET A 20 6.24 6.35 35.32
C MET A 20 6.05 5.16 36.28
N ALA A 21 6.37 5.44 37.52
CA ALA A 21 6.56 4.54 38.64
C ALA A 21 5.27 3.97 39.24
N GLY A 22 5.38 2.74 39.66
CA GLY A 22 4.82 1.99 40.76
C GLY A 22 3.51 2.39 41.44
N CYS A 23 2.43 1.66 41.10
CA CYS A 23 1.42 1.23 42.05
C CYS A 23 1.36 -0.30 41.97
N LYS A 24 1.36 -1.02 43.11
CA LYS A 24 1.08 -2.45 43.16
C LYS A 24 -0.29 -2.70 42.52
N MET A 25 -0.31 -3.06 41.26
CA MET A 25 -1.52 -3.55 40.61
C MET A 25 -1.85 -4.90 41.16
N ILE A 26 -3.08 -5.11 41.55
CA ILE A 26 -3.65 -6.43 41.76
C ILE A 26 -3.51 -7.14 40.40
N GLU A 27 -2.65 -8.15 40.33
CA GLU A 27 -2.51 -8.97 39.12
C GLU A 27 -3.87 -9.58 38.79
N LYS A 28 -4.44 -9.22 37.67
CA LYS A 28 -5.67 -9.82 37.16
C LYS A 28 -5.35 -11.25 36.73
N THR A 29 -6.20 -12.21 37.07
CA THR A 29 -6.08 -13.55 36.50
C THR A 29 -6.26 -13.51 34.98
N PRO A 30 -5.63 -14.46 34.22
CA PRO A 30 -5.82 -14.54 32.76
C PRO A 30 -7.29 -14.50 32.33
N GLU A 31 -8.16 -15.21 33.07
CA GLU A 31 -9.62 -15.19 32.82
C GLU A 31 -10.25 -13.80 33.04
N ALA A 32 -9.78 -13.03 34.01
CA ALA A 32 -10.28 -11.68 34.27
C ALA A 32 -9.80 -10.70 33.18
N ILE A 33 -8.60 -10.92 32.63
CA ILE A 33 -8.08 -10.15 31.49
C ILE A 33 -8.97 -10.41 30.28
N GLN A 34 -9.26 -11.65 29.94
CA GLN A 34 -10.11 -12.02 28.79
C GLN A 34 -11.52 -11.41 28.87
N LYS A 35 -12.09 -11.21 30.06
CA LYS A 35 -13.39 -10.59 30.29
C LYS A 35 -13.37 -9.06 30.29
N THR A 36 -12.19 -8.44 30.15
CA THR A 36 -12.07 -6.98 30.11
C THR A 36 -12.82 -6.43 28.91
N VAL A 37 -13.76 -5.52 29.16
CA VAL A 37 -14.53 -4.84 28.09
C VAL A 37 -13.66 -3.75 27.49
N LEU A 38 -13.41 -3.87 26.18
CA LEU A 38 -12.60 -2.94 25.39
C LEU A 38 -13.46 -1.95 24.60
N ALA A 39 -14.67 -2.35 24.21
CA ALA A 39 -15.61 -1.45 23.55
C ALA A 39 -17.06 -1.78 23.90
N LYS A 40 -17.94 -0.78 23.68
CA LYS A 40 -19.38 -0.96 23.67
C LYS A 40 -19.96 -0.35 22.41
N VAL A 41 -20.83 -1.11 21.74
CA VAL A 41 -21.56 -0.69 20.53
C VAL A 41 -23.03 -0.89 20.81
N GLY A 42 -23.78 0.19 21.04
CA GLY A 42 -25.14 0.08 21.52
C GLY A 42 -25.21 -0.69 22.86
N GLY A 43 -25.92 -1.82 22.84
CA GLY A 43 -26.06 -2.72 24.00
C GLY A 43 -24.96 -3.79 24.12
N ASP A 44 -24.18 -3.99 23.05
CA ASP A 44 -23.20 -5.08 22.95
C ASP A 44 -21.83 -4.65 23.48
N LYS A 45 -21.05 -5.66 23.91
CA LYS A 45 -19.69 -5.48 24.42
C LYS A 45 -18.72 -6.24 23.52
N ILE A 46 -17.55 -5.63 23.31
CA ILE A 46 -16.39 -6.30 22.74
C ILE A 46 -15.35 -6.41 23.85
N THR A 47 -14.85 -7.61 24.06
CA THR A 47 -13.94 -7.96 25.15
C THR A 47 -12.53 -8.24 24.65
N MET A 48 -11.57 -8.38 25.58
CA MET A 48 -10.23 -8.82 25.25
C MET A 48 -10.24 -10.23 24.65
N ALA A 49 -11.17 -11.11 25.08
CA ALA A 49 -11.32 -12.44 24.49
C ALA A 49 -11.70 -12.37 22.99
N ASP A 50 -12.60 -11.46 22.63
CA ASP A 50 -12.99 -11.28 21.22
C ASP A 50 -11.80 -10.82 20.38
N VAL A 51 -11.03 -9.85 20.88
CA VAL A 51 -9.83 -9.33 20.19
C VAL A 51 -8.73 -10.40 20.10
N ASN A 52 -8.44 -11.10 21.19
CA ASN A 52 -7.43 -12.15 21.19
C ASN A 52 -7.84 -13.36 20.33
N SER A 53 -9.13 -13.62 20.17
CA SER A 53 -9.61 -14.67 19.26
C SER A 53 -9.25 -14.38 17.80
N GLU A 54 -9.25 -13.13 17.38
CA GLU A 54 -8.80 -12.75 16.02
C GLU A 54 -7.27 -12.84 15.86
N LEU A 55 -6.53 -12.74 16.96
CA LEU A 55 -5.06 -12.86 17.01
C LEU A 55 -4.60 -14.24 17.52
N GLN A 56 -5.45 -15.29 17.41
CA GLN A 56 -5.20 -16.58 18.04
C GLN A 56 -3.83 -17.17 17.68
N ALA A 57 -3.44 -17.17 16.42
CA ALA A 57 -2.16 -17.72 15.98
C ALA A 57 -0.96 -16.97 16.59
N ASP A 58 -1.05 -15.63 16.67
CA ASP A 58 -0.01 -14.81 17.28
C ASP A 58 0.06 -15.06 18.79
N ILE A 59 -1.09 -15.18 19.46
CA ILE A 59 -1.18 -15.47 20.89
C ILE A 59 -0.63 -16.87 21.20
N ASP A 60 -0.99 -17.87 20.41
CA ASP A 60 -0.47 -19.25 20.58
C ASP A 60 1.05 -19.29 20.42
N TYR A 61 1.60 -18.57 19.43
CA TYR A 61 3.06 -18.42 19.28
C TYR A 61 3.71 -17.74 20.49
N LEU A 62 3.08 -16.71 21.06
CA LEU A 62 3.59 -16.05 22.26
C LEU A 62 3.54 -16.97 23.47
N ILE A 63 2.47 -17.75 23.64
CA ILE A 63 2.34 -18.74 24.71
C ILE A 63 3.39 -19.83 24.55
N GLU A 64 3.60 -20.36 23.35
CA GLU A 64 4.61 -21.40 23.10
C GLU A 64 6.03 -20.89 23.38
N THR A 65 6.31 -19.64 23.03
CA THR A 65 7.67 -19.07 23.13
C THR A 65 7.98 -18.54 24.53
N TYR A 66 7.02 -17.90 25.21
CA TYR A 66 7.22 -17.14 26.44
C TYR A 66 6.42 -17.68 27.63
N GLY A 67 5.58 -18.71 27.42
CA GLY A 67 4.71 -19.33 28.43
C GLY A 67 3.37 -18.62 28.57
N GLU A 68 2.48 -19.20 29.40
CA GLU A 68 1.11 -18.66 29.63
C GLU A 68 1.10 -17.22 30.15
N ASP A 69 2.16 -16.79 30.82
CA ASP A 69 2.33 -15.43 31.34
C ASP A 69 3.14 -14.53 30.35
N TYR A 70 2.97 -14.78 29.04
CA TYR A 70 3.73 -14.10 27.98
C TYR A 70 3.67 -12.59 28.09
N GLU A 71 2.56 -11.98 28.51
CA GLU A 71 2.43 -10.53 28.61
C GLU A 71 3.44 -9.89 29.58
N ASN A 72 3.86 -10.63 30.61
CA ASN A 72 4.90 -10.21 31.53
C ASN A 72 6.31 -10.58 31.06
N ASN A 73 6.44 -11.62 30.21
CA ASN A 73 7.71 -12.21 29.79
C ASN A 73 8.27 -11.59 28.49
N ILE A 74 7.45 -10.98 27.65
CA ILE A 74 7.88 -10.30 26.40
C ILE A 74 8.50 -8.94 26.71
N ASP A 75 9.41 -8.49 25.84
CA ASP A 75 10.02 -7.16 25.93
C ASP A 75 9.06 -6.02 25.56
N ASP A 76 9.47 -4.78 25.83
CA ASP A 76 8.63 -3.61 25.61
C ASP A 76 8.31 -3.39 24.11
N THR A 77 9.20 -3.82 23.22
CA THR A 77 8.99 -3.73 21.76
C THR A 77 7.85 -4.67 21.34
N LEU A 78 7.87 -5.90 21.84
CA LEU A 78 6.86 -6.89 21.52
C LEU A 78 5.51 -6.58 22.19
N LYS A 79 5.53 -6.02 23.43
CA LYS A 79 4.33 -5.46 24.09
C LYS A 79 3.68 -4.36 23.23
N ALA A 80 4.48 -3.43 22.71
CA ALA A 80 3.98 -2.36 21.87
C ALA A 80 3.36 -2.90 20.56
N LYS A 81 3.98 -3.91 19.93
CA LYS A 81 3.45 -4.56 18.74
C LYS A 81 2.12 -5.28 19.02
N LEU A 82 2.05 -6.05 20.11
CA LEU A 82 0.83 -6.75 20.49
C LEU A 82 -0.30 -5.77 20.79
N LYS A 83 0.00 -4.67 21.50
CA LYS A 83 -0.96 -3.60 21.77
C LYS A 83 -1.49 -2.98 20.48
N SER A 84 -0.60 -2.65 19.53
CA SER A 84 -0.98 -2.10 18.22
C SER A 84 -1.84 -3.08 17.42
N ALA A 85 -1.49 -4.37 17.41
CA ALA A 85 -2.28 -5.40 16.75
C ALA A 85 -3.69 -5.51 17.37
N ARG A 86 -3.78 -5.56 18.70
CA ARG A 86 -5.05 -5.57 19.44
C ARG A 86 -5.90 -4.32 19.15
N GLN A 87 -5.26 -3.15 19.03
CA GLN A 87 -5.96 -1.90 18.72
C GLN A 87 -6.58 -1.95 17.32
N SER A 88 -5.83 -2.37 16.32
CA SER A 88 -6.33 -2.51 14.95
C SER A 88 -7.49 -3.52 14.85
N VAL A 89 -7.38 -4.66 15.54
CA VAL A 89 -8.45 -5.66 15.61
C VAL A 89 -9.68 -5.09 16.32
N LEU A 90 -9.50 -4.39 17.44
CA LEU A 90 -10.60 -3.77 18.17
C LEU A 90 -11.38 -2.78 17.30
N GLU A 91 -10.67 -1.91 16.56
CA GLU A 91 -11.29 -0.97 15.63
C GLU A 91 -12.10 -1.70 14.56
N GLN A 92 -11.54 -2.75 13.95
CA GLN A 92 -12.23 -3.57 12.95
C GLN A 92 -13.48 -4.25 13.52
N LEU A 93 -13.41 -4.84 14.72
CA LEU A 93 -14.55 -5.48 15.37
C LEU A 93 -15.66 -4.47 15.70
N VAL A 94 -15.28 -3.26 16.14
CA VAL A 94 -16.23 -2.17 16.39
C VAL A 94 -16.92 -1.75 15.10
N ASP A 95 -16.16 -1.52 14.03
CA ASP A 95 -16.68 -1.08 12.75
C ASP A 95 -17.62 -2.13 12.13
N ASN A 96 -17.23 -3.39 12.12
CA ASN A 96 -18.07 -4.48 11.68
C ASN A 96 -19.37 -4.58 12.50
N LYS A 97 -19.26 -4.43 13.83
CA LYS A 97 -20.42 -4.48 14.72
C LYS A 97 -21.38 -3.32 14.47
N VAL A 98 -20.87 -2.11 14.25
CA VAL A 98 -21.65 -0.93 13.90
C VAL A 98 -22.38 -1.14 12.58
N LEU A 99 -21.66 -1.57 11.54
CA LEU A 99 -22.22 -1.81 10.20
C LEU A 99 -23.33 -2.89 10.25
N ILE A 100 -23.04 -4.03 10.87
CA ILE A 100 -24.01 -5.15 10.95
C ILE A 100 -25.24 -4.72 11.77
N THR A 101 -25.04 -4.02 12.89
CA THR A 101 -26.16 -3.57 13.74
C THR A 101 -27.08 -2.62 12.98
N LYS A 102 -26.50 -1.58 12.37
CA LYS A 102 -27.26 -0.60 11.58
C LYS A 102 -27.83 -1.19 10.29
N GLY A 103 -27.06 -2.06 9.62
CA GLY A 103 -27.51 -2.76 8.42
C GLY A 103 -28.72 -3.66 8.71
N THR A 104 -28.75 -4.32 9.86
CA THR A 104 -29.91 -5.12 10.32
C THR A 104 -31.11 -4.20 10.61
N GLU A 105 -30.92 -3.12 11.37
CA GLU A 105 -31.97 -2.14 11.68
C GLU A 105 -32.61 -1.54 10.40
N LEU A 106 -31.81 -1.30 9.38
CA LEU A 106 -32.24 -0.66 8.13
C LEU A 106 -32.68 -1.66 7.04
N GLY A 107 -32.62 -2.97 7.32
CA GLY A 107 -33.01 -4.00 6.37
C GLY A 107 -32.05 -4.16 5.17
N TYR A 108 -30.78 -3.84 5.34
CA TYR A 108 -29.74 -3.98 4.30
C TYR A 108 -29.15 -5.40 4.26
N ILE A 109 -29.32 -6.17 5.33
CA ILE A 109 -28.90 -7.57 5.38
C ILE A 109 -30.02 -8.42 4.79
N PRO A 110 -29.73 -9.29 3.80
CA PRO A 110 -30.74 -10.13 3.16
C PRO A 110 -31.30 -11.19 4.12
N SER A 111 -32.32 -11.91 3.67
CA SER A 111 -32.88 -13.03 4.43
C SER A 111 -31.83 -14.12 4.71
N ASP A 112 -32.07 -14.94 5.74
CA ASP A 112 -31.15 -16.03 6.11
C ASP A 112 -30.88 -17.01 4.94
N GLU A 113 -31.86 -17.27 4.06
CA GLU A 113 -31.70 -18.15 2.90
C GLU A 113 -30.80 -17.51 1.83
N GLU A 114 -31.02 -16.24 1.54
CA GLU A 114 -30.17 -15.46 0.59
C GLU A 114 -28.75 -15.29 1.16
N LEU A 115 -28.65 -14.97 2.44
CA LEU A 115 -27.38 -14.83 3.12
C LEU A 115 -26.56 -16.12 3.09
N ALA A 116 -27.19 -17.27 3.36
CA ALA A 116 -26.52 -18.57 3.30
C ALA A 116 -25.99 -18.88 1.89
N THR A 117 -26.74 -18.51 0.84
CA THR A 117 -26.33 -18.69 -0.55
C THR A 117 -25.11 -17.83 -0.89
N GLU A 118 -25.06 -16.61 -0.39
CA GLU A 118 -23.92 -15.70 -0.62
C GLU A 118 -22.68 -16.11 0.18
N ILE A 119 -22.87 -16.58 1.41
CA ILE A 119 -21.78 -17.15 2.23
C ILE A 119 -21.14 -18.34 1.52
N GLU A 120 -21.96 -19.25 0.97
CA GLU A 120 -21.43 -20.39 0.20
C GLU A 120 -20.71 -19.91 -1.07
N THR A 121 -21.24 -18.92 -1.75
CA THR A 121 -20.57 -18.32 -2.93
C THR A 121 -19.21 -17.76 -2.55
N GLU A 122 -19.12 -17.04 -1.44
CA GLU A 122 -17.87 -16.47 -0.97
C GLU A 122 -16.90 -17.57 -0.52
N ARG A 123 -17.38 -18.63 0.14
CA ARG A 123 -16.58 -19.81 0.45
C ARG A 123 -15.94 -20.42 -0.81
N GLN A 124 -16.72 -20.57 -1.88
CA GLN A 124 -16.23 -21.09 -3.15
C GLN A 124 -15.19 -20.16 -3.81
N ASN A 125 -15.31 -18.83 -3.62
CA ASN A 125 -14.31 -17.87 -4.05
C ASN A 125 -12.97 -18.09 -3.32
N PHE A 126 -13.02 -18.34 -2.01
CA PHE A 126 -11.82 -18.69 -1.22
C PHE A 126 -11.23 -20.03 -1.68
N VAL A 127 -12.03 -21.08 -1.84
CA VAL A 127 -11.60 -22.38 -2.36
C VAL A 127 -10.86 -22.23 -3.69
N LYS A 128 -11.43 -21.46 -4.62
CA LYS A 128 -10.81 -21.18 -5.91
C LYS A 128 -9.51 -20.37 -5.77
N ALA A 129 -9.48 -19.37 -4.89
CA ALA A 129 -8.32 -18.52 -4.69
C ALA A 129 -7.13 -19.27 -4.10
N TYR A 130 -7.39 -20.25 -3.24
CA TYR A 130 -6.36 -21.12 -2.65
C TYR A 130 -5.97 -22.31 -3.53
N GLY A 131 -6.72 -22.58 -4.60
CA GLY A 131 -6.42 -23.67 -5.53
C GLY A 131 -7.05 -25.01 -5.16
N GLY A 132 -8.15 -24.98 -4.39
CA GLY A 132 -8.97 -26.14 -4.03
C GLY A 132 -9.24 -26.25 -2.52
N GLU A 133 -10.24 -27.08 -2.17
CA GLU A 133 -10.69 -27.27 -0.78
C GLU A 133 -9.57 -27.75 0.14
N ASP A 134 -8.76 -28.71 -0.32
CA ASP A 134 -7.64 -29.25 0.47
C ASP A 134 -6.61 -28.15 0.81
N LYS A 135 -6.34 -27.27 -0.14
CA LYS A 135 -5.40 -26.16 0.06
C LYS A 135 -5.95 -25.07 0.96
N LEU A 136 -7.24 -24.80 0.89
CA LEU A 136 -7.91 -23.91 1.83
C LEU A 136 -7.83 -24.47 3.24
N LYS A 137 -8.12 -25.77 3.41
CA LYS A 137 -8.03 -26.44 4.70
C LYS A 137 -6.61 -26.40 5.29
N GLU A 138 -5.58 -26.72 4.49
CA GLU A 138 -4.17 -26.60 4.91
C GLU A 138 -3.85 -25.17 5.38
N ALA A 139 -4.37 -24.15 4.69
CA ALA A 139 -4.16 -22.75 5.06
C ALA A 139 -4.89 -22.39 6.36
N LEU A 140 -6.15 -22.82 6.53
CA LEU A 140 -6.90 -22.58 7.76
C LEU A 140 -6.23 -23.25 8.98
N GLU A 141 -5.78 -24.49 8.82
CA GLU A 141 -5.00 -25.20 9.87
C GLU A 141 -3.69 -24.46 10.20
N HIS A 142 -2.97 -23.98 9.19
CA HIS A 142 -1.74 -23.21 9.38
C HIS A 142 -1.97 -21.91 10.20
N TYR A 143 -3.11 -21.25 10.00
CA TYR A 143 -3.48 -20.04 10.74
C TYR A 143 -4.26 -20.30 12.02
N GLY A 144 -4.39 -21.57 12.45
CA GLY A 144 -5.15 -21.94 13.66
C GLY A 144 -6.64 -21.59 13.57
N MET A 145 -7.18 -21.46 12.36
CA MET A 145 -8.58 -21.09 12.12
C MET A 145 -9.44 -22.35 11.94
N SER A 146 -10.38 -22.58 12.84
CA SER A 146 -11.35 -23.66 12.72
C SER A 146 -12.38 -23.36 11.62
N ASP A 147 -13.01 -24.41 11.07
CA ASP A 147 -14.12 -24.26 10.09
C ASP A 147 -15.26 -23.39 10.65
N GLU A 148 -15.56 -23.47 11.94
CA GLU A 148 -16.60 -22.66 12.58
C GLU A 148 -16.21 -21.17 12.59
N LYS A 149 -14.97 -20.87 12.96
CA LYS A 149 -14.45 -19.49 12.87
C LYS A 149 -14.43 -18.97 11.46
N PHE A 150 -14.03 -19.80 10.50
CA PHE A 150 -14.02 -19.40 9.09
C PHE A 150 -15.44 -19.12 8.58
N ASN A 151 -16.43 -19.94 8.93
CA ASN A 151 -17.83 -19.69 8.58
C ASN A 151 -18.35 -18.39 9.22
N SER A 152 -18.02 -18.12 10.48
CA SER A 152 -18.39 -16.87 11.16
C SER A 152 -17.72 -15.66 10.50
N PHE A 153 -16.47 -15.80 10.09
CA PHE A 153 -15.75 -14.77 9.31
C PHE A 153 -16.46 -14.49 7.97
N LEU A 154 -16.82 -15.54 7.20
CA LEU A 154 -17.54 -15.39 5.94
C LEU A 154 -18.89 -14.72 6.13
N GLU A 155 -19.64 -15.11 7.17
CA GLU A 155 -20.92 -14.50 7.49
C GLU A 155 -20.77 -12.98 7.76
N ASN A 156 -19.81 -12.60 8.59
CA ASN A 156 -19.54 -11.18 8.87
C ASN A 156 -19.08 -10.44 7.61
N LEU A 157 -18.20 -11.06 6.80
CA LEU A 157 -17.72 -10.51 5.54
C LEU A 157 -18.87 -10.17 4.60
N VAL A 158 -19.76 -11.15 4.37
CA VAL A 158 -20.92 -10.98 3.47
C VAL A 158 -21.89 -9.92 4.02
N LYS A 159 -22.17 -9.93 5.33
CA LYS A 159 -23.05 -8.91 5.94
C LYS A 159 -22.47 -7.49 5.76
N VAL A 160 -21.18 -7.30 6.02
CA VAL A 160 -20.49 -6.00 5.83
C VAL A 160 -20.50 -5.60 4.37
N GLN A 161 -20.27 -6.53 3.42
CA GLN A 161 -20.36 -6.25 1.99
C GLN A 161 -21.77 -5.77 1.61
N LYS A 162 -22.84 -6.44 2.05
CA LYS A 162 -24.23 -6.04 1.75
C LYS A 162 -24.56 -4.66 2.29
N VAL A 163 -24.15 -4.37 3.50
CA VAL A 163 -24.33 -3.03 4.08
C VAL A 163 -23.55 -1.99 3.28
N THR A 164 -22.30 -2.26 2.93
CA THR A 164 -21.47 -1.36 2.12
C THR A 164 -22.07 -1.12 0.73
N GLU A 165 -22.52 -2.16 0.06
CA GLU A 165 -23.25 -2.05 -1.21
C GLU A 165 -24.50 -1.17 -1.06
N ALA A 166 -25.29 -1.39 -0.01
CA ALA A 166 -26.53 -0.64 0.21
C ALA A 166 -26.29 0.86 0.48
N ILE A 167 -25.29 1.22 1.28
CA ILE A 167 -24.99 2.64 1.59
C ILE A 167 -24.30 3.36 0.44
N THR A 168 -23.63 2.63 -0.46
CA THR A 168 -22.90 3.22 -1.59
C THR A 168 -23.61 3.10 -2.94
N LYS A 169 -24.80 2.47 -2.98
CA LYS A 169 -25.52 2.16 -4.23
C LYS A 169 -25.87 3.38 -5.09
N ASP A 170 -26.10 4.51 -4.43
CA ASP A 170 -26.52 5.75 -5.10
C ASP A 170 -25.33 6.68 -5.45
N VAL A 171 -24.09 6.20 -5.20
CA VAL A 171 -22.90 6.94 -5.59
C VAL A 171 -22.77 6.95 -7.11
N THR A 172 -22.70 8.14 -7.66
CA THR A 172 -22.53 8.37 -9.10
C THR A 172 -21.36 9.30 -9.37
N VAL A 173 -20.72 9.08 -10.51
CA VAL A 173 -19.69 9.96 -11.06
C VAL A 173 -20.22 10.50 -12.39
N THR A 174 -20.30 11.81 -12.49
CA THR A 174 -20.74 12.52 -13.71
C THR A 174 -19.57 12.77 -14.65
N ASP A 175 -19.88 13.07 -15.92
CA ASP A 175 -18.85 13.52 -16.86
C ASP A 175 -18.17 14.81 -16.39
N GLU A 176 -18.90 15.71 -15.72
CA GLU A 176 -18.34 16.94 -15.13
C GLU A 176 -17.33 16.65 -14.02
N ASP A 177 -17.59 15.65 -13.17
CA ASP A 177 -16.63 15.20 -12.15
C ASP A 177 -15.33 14.71 -12.81
N ILE A 178 -15.44 13.94 -13.91
CA ILE A 178 -14.32 13.38 -14.64
C ILE A 178 -13.49 14.48 -15.31
N GLU A 179 -14.16 15.41 -15.99
CA GLU A 179 -13.50 16.56 -16.65
C GLU A 179 -12.79 17.44 -15.61
N THR A 180 -13.45 17.70 -14.48
CA THR A 180 -12.86 18.49 -13.38
C THR A 180 -11.60 17.82 -12.84
N TYR A 181 -11.69 16.53 -12.51
CA TYR A 181 -10.54 15.76 -12.01
C TYR A 181 -9.38 15.74 -13.00
N TYR A 182 -9.67 15.48 -14.29
CA TYR A 182 -8.65 15.48 -15.34
C TYR A 182 -7.96 16.82 -15.47
N ASN A 183 -8.70 17.92 -15.46
CA ASN A 183 -8.15 19.27 -15.59
C ASN A 183 -7.35 19.69 -14.35
N GLU A 184 -7.81 19.33 -13.16
CA GLU A 184 -7.10 19.61 -11.90
C GLU A 184 -5.81 18.80 -11.74
N ASN A 185 -5.73 17.63 -12.40
CA ASN A 185 -4.59 16.72 -12.35
C ASN A 185 -3.92 16.57 -13.72
N ILE A 186 -3.96 17.59 -14.58
CA ILE A 186 -3.48 17.53 -15.97
C ILE A 186 -1.98 17.15 -16.05
N GLU A 187 -1.21 17.50 -15.04
CA GLU A 187 0.22 17.17 -14.95
C GLU A 187 0.45 15.65 -14.87
N ASP A 188 -0.44 14.90 -14.22
CA ASP A 188 -0.36 13.43 -14.10
C ASP A 188 -0.61 12.73 -15.45
N TYR A 189 -1.27 13.44 -16.38
CA TYR A 189 -1.57 12.99 -17.74
C TYR A 189 -0.63 13.59 -18.77
N THR A 190 0.36 14.38 -18.33
CA THR A 190 1.31 15.06 -19.20
C THR A 190 2.65 14.35 -19.18
N LYS A 191 3.04 13.77 -20.31
CA LYS A 191 4.41 13.33 -20.53
C LYS A 191 5.23 14.53 -20.95
N LYS A 192 6.14 14.96 -20.10
CA LYS A 192 7.02 16.11 -20.36
C LYS A 192 7.98 15.82 -21.50
N ALA A 193 8.40 16.87 -22.21
CA ALA A 193 9.46 16.81 -23.21
C ALA A 193 10.75 16.27 -22.60
N GLY A 194 11.45 15.38 -23.34
CA GLY A 194 12.64 14.71 -22.84
C GLY A 194 13.07 13.57 -23.76
N ALA A 195 13.94 12.69 -23.25
CA ALA A 195 14.39 11.50 -23.96
C ALA A 195 14.91 10.43 -23.01
N ASN A 196 15.00 9.19 -23.45
CA ASN A 196 15.80 8.20 -22.76
C ASN A 196 17.29 8.55 -22.95
N ALA A 197 18.03 8.61 -21.86
CA ALA A 197 19.43 9.02 -21.87
C ALA A 197 20.33 7.94 -21.28
N LYS A 198 21.39 7.64 -21.99
CA LYS A 198 22.57 6.93 -21.47
C LYS A 198 23.73 7.87 -21.45
N HIS A 199 24.59 7.79 -20.46
CA HIS A 199 25.78 8.59 -20.42
C HIS A 199 27.02 7.78 -20.02
N ILE A 200 28.19 8.31 -20.43
CA ILE A 200 29.49 7.89 -19.96
C ILE A 200 30.10 9.09 -19.28
N LEU A 201 30.47 8.95 -18.00
CA LEU A 201 31.03 10.01 -17.19
C LEU A 201 32.54 9.81 -17.00
N PHE A 202 33.31 10.82 -17.40
CA PHE A 202 34.76 10.87 -17.28
C PHE A 202 35.15 11.88 -16.23
N LYS A 203 36.35 11.70 -15.66
CA LYS A 203 36.86 12.63 -14.68
C LYS A 203 37.48 13.90 -15.30
N THR A 204 38.02 13.77 -16.50
CA THR A 204 38.68 14.88 -17.20
C THR A 204 38.10 15.09 -18.60
N GLU A 205 38.28 16.33 -19.10
CA GLU A 205 37.84 16.69 -20.46
C GLU A 205 38.62 15.93 -21.53
N GLU A 206 39.91 15.71 -21.32
CA GLU A 206 40.77 14.98 -22.22
C GLU A 206 40.34 13.54 -22.42
N GLU A 207 39.93 12.85 -21.34
CA GLU A 207 39.41 11.49 -21.43
C GLU A 207 38.09 11.44 -22.22
N ALA A 208 37.17 12.37 -21.94
CA ALA A 208 35.90 12.46 -22.65
C ALA A 208 36.09 12.77 -24.15
N LYS A 209 36.98 13.72 -24.46
CA LYS A 209 37.32 14.02 -25.87
C LYS A 209 37.93 12.82 -26.58
N ALA A 210 38.88 12.12 -25.96
CA ALA A 210 39.47 10.91 -26.55
C ALA A 210 38.42 9.82 -26.84
N ALA A 211 37.46 9.62 -25.95
CA ALA A 211 36.34 8.71 -26.16
C ALA A 211 35.42 9.20 -27.33
N LYS A 212 35.10 10.48 -27.35
CA LYS A 212 34.30 11.07 -28.45
C LYS A 212 35.00 10.96 -29.80
N ASP A 213 36.33 11.16 -29.85
CA ASP A 213 37.11 11.03 -31.08
C ASP A 213 37.10 9.60 -31.63
N LYS A 214 37.16 8.58 -30.74
CA LYS A 214 36.98 7.18 -31.15
C LYS A 214 35.61 6.91 -31.75
N ILE A 215 34.57 7.50 -31.15
CA ILE A 215 33.19 7.40 -31.68
C ILE A 215 33.10 8.04 -33.06
N ASN A 216 33.63 9.28 -33.20
CA ASN A 216 33.56 10.03 -34.44
C ASN A 216 34.39 9.39 -35.57
N SER A 217 35.51 8.75 -35.25
CA SER A 217 36.35 8.03 -36.24
C SER A 217 35.82 6.66 -36.61
N GLY A 218 34.84 6.14 -35.87
CA GLY A 218 34.33 4.77 -36.07
C GLY A 218 35.24 3.68 -35.50
N GLU A 219 36.24 4.04 -34.69
CA GLU A 219 37.12 3.08 -33.99
C GLU A 219 36.33 2.29 -32.95
N ALA A 220 35.35 2.93 -32.27
CA ALA A 220 34.42 2.30 -31.36
C ALA A 220 33.04 2.97 -31.47
N THR A 221 31.99 2.26 -31.13
CA THR A 221 30.66 2.84 -30.97
C THR A 221 30.49 3.39 -29.55
N PHE A 222 29.47 4.24 -29.34
CA PHE A 222 29.09 4.64 -27.99
C PHE A 222 28.79 3.43 -27.10
N ASP A 223 28.07 2.45 -27.65
CA ASP A 223 27.64 1.27 -26.90
C ASP A 223 28.83 0.35 -26.54
N ASP A 224 29.88 0.30 -27.36
CA ASP A 224 31.12 -0.42 -27.00
C ASP A 224 31.81 0.20 -25.79
N ILE A 225 31.97 1.55 -25.79
CA ILE A 225 32.59 2.27 -24.68
C ILE A 225 31.70 2.25 -23.44
N TYR A 226 30.37 2.35 -23.63
CA TYR A 226 29.38 2.24 -22.55
C TYR A 226 29.51 0.91 -21.83
N ALA A 227 29.54 -0.21 -22.56
CA ALA A 227 29.63 -1.56 -22.00
C ALA A 227 30.95 -1.78 -21.24
N GLU A 228 32.05 -1.14 -21.66
CA GLU A 228 33.33 -1.22 -20.96
C GLU A 228 33.27 -0.69 -19.53
N TYR A 229 32.46 0.37 -19.28
CA TYR A 229 32.42 1.06 -18.00
C TYR A 229 31.10 0.87 -17.22
N GLU A 230 30.17 0.08 -17.73
CA GLU A 230 28.87 -0.16 -17.08
C GLU A 230 29.02 -0.75 -15.66
N ALA A 231 29.93 -1.70 -15.48
CA ALA A 231 30.21 -2.29 -14.15
C ALA A 231 30.74 -1.27 -13.12
N ASN A 232 31.34 -0.17 -13.59
CA ASN A 232 31.92 0.86 -12.73
C ASN A 232 30.86 1.75 -12.04
N ALA A 233 29.62 1.80 -12.57
CA ALA A 233 28.53 2.57 -11.98
C ALA A 233 28.28 2.19 -10.52
N THR A 234 28.26 0.89 -10.21
CA THR A 234 28.03 0.38 -8.85
C THR A 234 29.15 0.80 -7.87
N SER A 235 30.40 0.82 -8.33
CA SER A 235 31.55 1.18 -7.51
C SER A 235 31.86 2.69 -7.53
N ARG A 236 31.17 3.46 -8.38
CA ARG A 236 31.43 4.89 -8.65
C ARG A 236 32.88 5.15 -9.07
N THR A 237 33.46 4.21 -9.82
CA THR A 237 34.84 4.30 -10.34
C THR A 237 34.82 4.93 -11.72
N PHE A 238 35.59 5.99 -11.94
CA PHE A 238 35.69 6.67 -13.23
C PHE A 238 36.66 5.99 -14.20
N PRO A 239 36.37 5.94 -15.50
CA PRO A 239 35.09 6.28 -16.14
C PRO A 239 33.96 5.33 -15.73
N LEU A 240 32.71 5.80 -15.78
CA LEU A 240 31.53 4.98 -15.50
C LEU A 240 30.43 5.26 -16.53
N SER A 241 29.55 4.27 -16.73
CA SER A 241 28.41 4.38 -17.64
C SER A 241 27.13 4.06 -16.90
N GLU A 242 26.10 4.89 -17.09
CA GLU A 242 24.80 4.73 -16.46
C GLU A 242 23.67 4.92 -17.50
N ASP A 243 22.64 4.09 -17.37
CA ASP A 243 21.35 4.29 -18.04
C ASP A 243 20.47 5.12 -17.09
N LEU A 244 20.14 6.32 -17.52
CA LEU A 244 19.37 7.27 -16.71
C LEU A 244 17.84 7.10 -16.93
N GLY A 245 17.45 6.24 -17.88
CA GLY A 245 16.06 6.10 -18.28
C GLY A 245 15.55 7.40 -18.96
N TYR A 246 14.26 7.65 -18.80
CA TYR A 246 13.66 8.87 -19.35
C TYR A 246 14.03 10.10 -18.50
N VAL A 247 14.68 11.07 -19.10
CA VAL A 247 15.08 12.33 -18.51
C VAL A 247 14.25 13.45 -19.14
N GLU A 248 13.58 14.25 -18.30
CA GLU A 248 12.84 15.43 -18.76
C GLU A 248 13.77 16.61 -19.00
N ASN A 249 13.42 17.47 -19.95
CA ASN A 249 14.24 18.64 -20.30
C ASN A 249 14.45 19.64 -19.14
N GLU A 250 13.52 19.64 -18.17
CA GLU A 250 13.53 20.55 -17.01
C GLU A 250 13.49 19.79 -15.68
N GLN A 251 14.17 18.64 -15.62
CA GLN A 251 14.16 17.77 -14.44
C GLN A 251 15.02 18.35 -13.29
N GLU A 252 14.37 18.69 -12.16
CA GLU A 252 14.98 19.46 -11.06
C GLU A 252 16.19 18.78 -10.37
N ASN A 253 16.27 17.45 -10.37
CA ASN A 253 17.37 16.71 -9.69
C ASN A 253 18.58 16.45 -10.58
N PHE A 254 18.62 17.01 -11.79
CA PHE A 254 19.76 16.92 -12.68
C PHE A 254 20.59 18.21 -12.64
N ASP A 255 21.88 18.05 -12.91
CA ASP A 255 22.78 19.17 -13.07
C ASP A 255 22.34 20.03 -14.27
N THR A 256 22.29 21.35 -14.10
CA THR A 256 21.79 22.28 -15.12
C THR A 256 22.63 22.29 -16.39
N ASP A 257 23.95 22.10 -16.27
CA ASP A 257 24.84 22.06 -17.41
C ASP A 257 24.69 20.73 -18.17
N PHE A 258 24.47 19.62 -17.43
CA PHE A 258 24.08 18.33 -18.03
C PHE A 258 22.79 18.49 -18.85
N LEU A 259 21.72 19.04 -18.25
CA LEU A 259 20.45 19.27 -18.96
C LEU A 259 20.59 20.20 -20.15
N ALA A 260 21.43 21.22 -20.07
CA ALA A 260 21.71 22.11 -21.20
C ALA A 260 22.35 21.36 -22.38
N GLY A 261 23.24 20.41 -22.10
CA GLY A 261 23.85 19.56 -23.13
C GLY A 261 22.93 18.46 -23.64
N PHE A 262 22.04 17.96 -22.78
CA PHE A 262 21.08 16.90 -23.07
C PHE A 262 19.93 17.37 -23.99
N LYS A 263 19.22 18.43 -23.62
CA LYS A 263 17.98 18.89 -24.27
C LYS A 263 18.12 19.41 -25.70
N VAL A 264 19.37 19.62 -26.15
CA VAL A 264 19.64 20.04 -27.55
C VAL A 264 19.85 18.87 -28.50
N LEU A 265 19.98 17.65 -27.96
CA LEU A 265 20.22 16.44 -28.74
C LEU A 265 18.96 15.95 -29.43
N LYS A 266 19.12 15.48 -30.66
CA LYS A 266 18.05 14.86 -31.45
C LYS A 266 18.11 13.35 -31.35
N GLU A 267 17.07 12.70 -31.85
CA GLU A 267 16.99 11.24 -31.90
C GLU A 267 18.29 10.56 -32.37
N GLY A 268 18.83 9.70 -31.52
CA GLY A 268 20.05 8.93 -31.77
C GLY A 268 21.35 9.75 -31.70
N GLU A 269 21.31 11.04 -31.39
CA GLU A 269 22.53 11.87 -31.30
C GLU A 269 23.35 11.56 -30.04
N ILE A 270 24.65 11.74 -30.19
CA ILE A 270 25.65 11.63 -29.11
C ILE A 270 26.30 13.00 -28.91
N SER A 271 26.23 13.51 -27.70
CA SER A 271 26.78 14.83 -27.37
C SER A 271 28.30 14.90 -27.57
N ASP A 272 28.80 16.10 -27.74
CA ASP A 272 30.18 16.41 -27.39
C ASP A 272 30.34 16.33 -25.86
N PRO A 273 31.58 16.34 -25.30
CA PRO A 273 31.76 16.35 -23.86
C PRO A 273 31.02 17.51 -23.19
N VAL A 274 30.08 17.17 -22.29
CA VAL A 274 29.31 18.12 -21.48
C VAL A 274 29.88 18.15 -20.07
N GLN A 275 30.32 19.31 -19.62
CA GLN A 275 30.84 19.51 -18.26
C GLN A 275 29.67 19.65 -17.27
N SER A 276 29.79 19.01 -16.10
CA SER A 276 28.90 19.22 -14.97
C SER A 276 29.70 19.27 -13.66
N SER A 277 29.01 19.41 -12.54
CA SER A 277 29.63 19.30 -11.21
C SER A 277 30.23 17.91 -10.92
N PHE A 278 29.86 16.88 -11.68
CA PHE A 278 30.32 15.49 -11.51
C PHE A 278 31.50 15.13 -12.40
N GLY A 279 31.76 15.88 -13.46
CA GLY A 279 32.82 15.58 -14.44
C GLY A 279 32.36 15.92 -15.86
N TYR A 280 32.81 15.11 -16.82
CA TYR A 280 32.53 15.29 -18.25
C TYR A 280 31.72 14.13 -18.81
N HIS A 281 30.54 14.42 -19.33
CA HIS A 281 29.59 13.45 -19.85
C HIS A 281 29.66 13.37 -21.37
N ILE A 282 29.57 12.15 -21.91
CA ILE A 282 29.13 11.89 -23.28
C ILE A 282 27.74 11.30 -23.16
N ILE A 283 26.74 11.95 -23.74
CA ILE A 283 25.31 11.62 -23.59
C ILE A 283 24.80 11.09 -24.93
N LYS A 284 24.11 9.94 -24.91
CA LYS A 284 23.35 9.41 -26.04
C LYS A 284 21.87 9.45 -25.69
N VAL A 285 21.04 9.93 -26.61
CA VAL A 285 19.60 10.00 -26.42
C VAL A 285 18.84 9.15 -27.45
N GLU A 286 17.75 8.56 -26.99
CA GLU A 286 16.83 7.76 -27.81
C GLU A 286 15.38 8.02 -27.34
N GLY A 287 14.41 7.92 -28.27
CA GLY A 287 13.00 8.17 -27.97
C GLY A 287 12.73 9.62 -27.60
N VAL A 288 13.32 10.57 -28.36
CA VAL A 288 13.21 12.01 -28.11
C VAL A 288 11.78 12.48 -28.28
N GLN A 289 11.24 13.08 -27.24
CA GLN A 289 9.98 13.78 -27.22
C GLN A 289 10.25 15.28 -27.15
N ALA A 290 10.02 15.98 -28.26
CA ALA A 290 10.40 17.40 -28.40
C ALA A 290 9.49 18.36 -27.62
N GLU A 291 8.23 17.98 -27.38
CA GLU A 291 7.21 18.79 -26.71
C GLU A 291 6.45 17.94 -25.69
N ASP A 292 5.87 18.60 -24.71
CA ASP A 292 4.96 17.95 -23.76
C ASP A 292 3.78 17.32 -24.52
N THR A 293 3.42 16.12 -24.12
CA THR A 293 2.27 15.40 -24.71
C THR A 293 1.28 15.09 -23.62
N VAL A 294 0.06 15.59 -23.77
CA VAL A 294 -1.03 15.31 -22.86
C VAL A 294 -1.82 14.11 -23.36
N THR A 295 -1.97 13.09 -22.52
CA THR A 295 -2.84 11.95 -22.81
C THR A 295 -4.29 12.45 -22.87
N PRO A 296 -5.01 12.27 -23.98
CA PRO A 296 -6.38 12.75 -24.11
C PRO A 296 -7.32 12.18 -23.05
N LEU A 297 -8.30 12.99 -22.61
CA LEU A 297 -9.28 12.55 -21.61
C LEU A 297 -9.98 11.24 -22.00
N ASP A 298 -10.31 11.06 -23.29
CA ASP A 298 -11.01 9.87 -23.77
C ASP A 298 -10.22 8.56 -23.52
N GLU A 299 -8.89 8.61 -23.47
CA GLU A 299 -8.04 7.45 -23.21
C GLU A 299 -7.98 7.08 -21.73
N VAL A 300 -8.23 8.03 -20.83
CA VAL A 300 -8.13 7.85 -19.37
C VAL A 300 -9.47 7.95 -18.65
N LYS A 301 -10.54 8.28 -19.37
CA LYS A 301 -11.88 8.54 -18.83
C LYS A 301 -12.39 7.41 -17.93
N ASP A 302 -12.30 6.17 -18.37
CA ASP A 302 -12.78 5.01 -17.59
C ASP A 302 -11.93 4.78 -16.33
N THR A 303 -10.63 5.03 -16.40
CA THR A 303 -9.73 4.95 -15.24
C THR A 303 -10.07 6.02 -14.22
N ILE A 304 -10.25 7.28 -14.66
CA ILE A 304 -10.64 8.39 -13.79
C ILE A 304 -12.00 8.10 -13.15
N LYS A 305 -12.98 7.65 -13.95
CA LYS A 305 -14.31 7.29 -13.44
C LYS A 305 -14.22 6.25 -12.33
N SER A 306 -13.48 5.16 -12.55
CA SER A 306 -13.30 4.11 -11.55
C SER A 306 -12.61 4.62 -10.28
N THR A 307 -11.64 5.52 -10.43
CA THR A 307 -10.94 6.16 -9.30
C THR A 307 -11.91 7.02 -8.49
N LEU A 308 -12.67 7.88 -9.15
CA LEU A 308 -13.65 8.76 -8.50
C LEU A 308 -14.81 7.99 -7.86
N GLU A 309 -15.29 6.93 -8.51
CA GLU A 309 -16.31 6.04 -7.92
C GLU A 309 -15.80 5.38 -6.63
N SER A 310 -14.55 4.94 -6.62
CA SER A 310 -13.94 4.34 -5.43
C SER A 310 -13.77 5.36 -4.31
N GLN A 311 -13.28 6.56 -4.62
CA GLN A 311 -13.11 7.65 -3.67
C GLN A 311 -14.45 8.11 -3.07
N LYS A 312 -15.47 8.35 -3.90
CA LYS A 312 -16.81 8.75 -3.43
C LYS A 312 -17.46 7.65 -2.59
N LYS A 313 -17.29 6.39 -2.93
CA LYS A 313 -17.80 5.26 -2.13
C LYS A 313 -17.09 5.18 -0.78
N GLU A 314 -15.79 5.39 -0.74
CA GLU A 314 -15.02 5.43 0.49
C GLU A 314 -15.45 6.60 1.40
N GLU A 315 -15.67 7.78 0.83
CA GLU A 315 -16.17 8.94 1.56
C GLU A 315 -17.55 8.68 2.17
N VAL A 316 -18.48 8.13 1.39
CA VAL A 316 -19.83 7.75 1.86
C VAL A 316 -19.74 6.69 2.95
N TYR A 317 -18.89 5.67 2.77
CA TYR A 317 -18.67 4.62 3.75
C TYR A 317 -18.16 5.21 5.07
N ASN A 318 -17.08 5.99 5.03
CA ASN A 318 -16.45 6.56 6.21
C ASN A 318 -17.39 7.52 6.94
N SER A 319 -18.07 8.42 6.22
CA SER A 319 -19.00 9.36 6.82
C SER A 319 -20.22 8.68 7.44
N THR A 320 -20.75 7.64 6.79
CA THR A 320 -21.88 6.84 7.30
C THR A 320 -21.47 6.06 8.55
N LEU A 321 -20.30 5.40 8.52
CA LEU A 321 -19.76 4.66 9.65
C LEU A 321 -19.57 5.57 10.88
N GLU A 322 -18.95 6.74 10.69
CA GLU A 322 -18.77 7.71 11.79
C GLU A 322 -20.09 8.24 12.34
N GLN A 323 -21.10 8.45 11.49
CA GLN A 323 -22.43 8.84 11.97
C GLN A 323 -23.07 7.69 12.76
N TRP A 324 -22.99 6.46 12.30
CA TRP A 324 -23.56 5.30 12.98
C TRP A 324 -22.85 4.96 14.28
N LYS A 325 -21.54 5.19 14.39
CA LYS A 325 -20.81 5.14 15.68
C LYS A 325 -21.40 6.08 16.71
N LYS A 326 -21.76 7.30 16.30
CA LYS A 326 -22.43 8.29 17.18
C LYS A 326 -23.83 7.85 17.55
N ASP A 327 -24.63 7.38 16.59
CA ASP A 327 -26.02 6.92 16.81
C ASP A 327 -26.07 5.75 17.79
N LEU A 328 -25.12 4.82 17.70
CA LEU A 328 -24.99 3.67 18.59
C LEU A 328 -24.25 3.98 19.90
N ASN A 329 -23.84 5.25 20.11
CA ASN A 329 -23.11 5.69 21.29
C ASN A 329 -21.89 4.80 21.59
N VAL A 330 -21.07 4.54 20.56
CA VAL A 330 -19.86 3.72 20.66
C VAL A 330 -18.92 4.27 21.73
N LYS A 331 -18.40 3.39 22.58
CA LYS A 331 -17.39 3.73 23.60
C LYS A 331 -16.20 2.80 23.46
N LEU A 332 -15.02 3.37 23.33
CA LEU A 332 -13.74 2.67 23.31
C LEU A 332 -13.02 2.84 24.66
N TYR A 333 -12.34 1.82 25.12
CA TYR A 333 -11.56 1.80 26.36
C TYR A 333 -10.13 1.33 26.04
N GLU A 334 -9.42 2.08 25.19
CA GLU A 334 -8.08 1.78 24.69
C GLU A 334 -7.00 1.74 25.78
N ASP A 335 -7.27 2.41 26.92
CA ASP A 335 -6.44 2.35 28.11
C ASP A 335 -6.39 0.95 28.78
N ARG A 336 -7.21 0.02 28.29
CA ARG A 336 -7.32 -1.35 28.82
C ARG A 336 -6.63 -2.40 27.95
N LEU A 337 -6.05 -1.98 26.80
CA LEU A 337 -5.29 -2.82 25.89
C LEU A 337 -3.88 -3.10 26.43
#